data_5498082a11ec18f3f94b94379a0c907d
#
_entry.id   5498082a11ec18f3f94b94379a0c907d
#
_cell.length_a   1.000
_cell.length_b   1.000
_cell.length_c   1.000
_cell.angle_alpha   90.00
_cell.angle_beta   90.00
_cell.angle_gamma   90.00
#
_symmetry.space_group_name_H-M   'P 1'
#
loop_
_entity.id
_entity.type
_entity.pdbx_description
1 polymer ?
#
loop_
_entity_poly.entity_id
_entity_poly.type
_entity_poly.pdbx_seq_one_letter_code
_entity_poly.pdbx_strand_id
1 'polypeptide(L)'
;MEKVVPEFFEKLLVEQYGGKKAENIICNLKKPKNVTLRVNTIRSNNTEIKTTLEAENISFKTVNWYEDAFIIENEKEDTIKELEIYKQGKIYLQNLSSMLPPLVLNPQPQENILDMAAAPRRENNRDGSFVWK
;
A
#
# COMPACT_ATOMS: atom_id res chain seq x y z
N MET A 1 15.37 16.06 0.99
CA MET A 1 15.30 16.39 2.44
C MET A 1 15.52 15.11 3.23
N GLU A 2 16.61 15.01 3.96
CA GLU A 2 16.81 13.89 4.91
C GLU A 2 15.70 13.97 5.98
N LYS A 3 14.93 12.89 6.15
CA LYS A 3 13.98 12.82 7.27
C LYS A 3 14.78 12.73 8.57
N VAL A 4 14.96 13.87 9.23
CA VAL A 4 15.57 13.91 10.56
C VAL A 4 14.56 13.30 11.53
N VAL A 5 14.94 12.19 12.14
CA VAL A 5 14.14 11.57 13.20
C VAL A 5 14.30 12.44 14.46
N PRO A 6 13.23 12.92 15.11
CA PRO A 6 13.34 13.73 16.30
C PRO A 6 14.06 13.00 17.44
N GLU A 7 14.92 13.71 18.17
CA GLU A 7 15.74 13.13 19.24
C GLU A 7 14.91 12.45 20.34
N PHE A 8 13.75 13.03 20.68
CA PHE A 8 12.86 12.43 21.68
C PHE A 8 12.33 11.05 21.22
N PHE A 9 12.10 10.88 19.92
CA PHE A 9 11.62 9.62 19.36
C PHE A 9 12.73 8.56 19.34
N GLU A 10 13.97 8.97 19.07
CA GLU A 10 15.13 8.06 19.17
C GLU A 10 15.29 7.54 20.61
N LYS A 11 15.22 8.44 21.60
CA LYS A 11 15.29 8.07 23.03
C LYS A 11 14.17 7.08 23.41
N LEU A 12 12.94 7.34 22.96
CA LEU A 12 11.80 6.46 23.21
C LEU A 12 12.02 5.07 22.61
N LEU A 13 12.54 4.99 21.39
CA LEU A 13 12.85 3.71 20.74
C LEU A 13 13.93 2.93 21.49
N VAL A 14 14.98 3.61 21.96
CA VAL A 14 16.04 2.98 22.74
C VAL A 14 15.52 2.45 24.07
N GLU A 15 14.68 3.21 24.74
CA GLU A 15 14.03 2.79 26.01
C GLU A 15 13.13 1.56 25.83
N GLN A 16 12.33 1.54 24.76
CA GLN A 16 11.36 0.44 24.52
C GLN A 16 11.98 -0.82 23.93
N TYR A 17 12.96 -0.68 23.04
CA TYR A 17 13.45 -1.79 22.22
C TYR A 17 14.93 -2.11 22.41
N GLY A 18 15.68 -1.27 23.16
CA GLY A 18 17.13 -1.34 23.30
C GLY A 18 17.88 -0.76 22.10
N GLY A 19 19.15 -0.36 22.31
CA GLY A 19 19.93 0.42 21.34
C GLY A 19 20.01 -0.22 19.95
N LYS A 20 20.39 -1.50 19.86
CA LYS A 20 20.55 -2.19 18.58
C LYS A 20 19.28 -2.29 17.73
N LYS A 21 18.13 -2.53 18.38
CA LYS A 21 16.84 -2.57 17.66
C LYS A 21 16.40 -1.16 17.26
N ALA A 22 16.59 -0.17 18.13
CA ALA A 22 16.28 1.22 17.85
C ALA A 22 17.08 1.73 16.63
N GLU A 23 18.37 1.48 16.56
CA GLU A 23 19.21 1.82 15.40
C GLU A 23 18.67 1.18 14.11
N ASN A 24 18.31 -0.09 14.12
CA ASN A 24 17.74 -0.77 12.97
C ASN A 24 16.40 -0.14 12.53
N ILE A 25 15.53 0.22 13.47
CA ILE A 25 14.26 0.89 13.17
C ILE A 25 14.53 2.25 12.51
N ILE A 26 15.41 3.06 13.10
CA ILE A 26 15.76 4.39 12.60
C ILE A 26 16.40 4.30 11.21
N CYS A 27 17.31 3.37 11.00
CA CYS A 27 17.93 3.13 9.70
C CYS A 27 16.86 2.77 8.63
N ASN A 28 15.90 1.91 8.96
CA ASN A 28 14.85 1.53 8.04
C ASN A 28 13.83 2.65 7.78
N LEU A 29 13.58 3.54 8.75
CA LEU A 29 12.73 4.72 8.55
C LEU A 29 13.33 5.72 7.54
N LYS A 30 14.68 5.78 7.46
CA LYS A 30 15.40 6.65 6.52
C LYS A 30 15.46 6.10 5.10
N LYS A 31 15.25 4.79 4.91
CA LYS A 31 15.28 4.18 3.58
C LYS A 31 14.08 4.63 2.73
N PRO A 32 14.30 4.89 1.43
CA PRO A 32 13.19 5.10 0.51
C PRO A 32 12.30 3.85 0.51
N LYS A 33 11.00 4.07 0.53
CA LYS A 33 10.03 2.98 0.42
C LYS A 33 9.60 2.85 -1.03
N ASN A 34 9.57 1.63 -1.53
CA ASN A 34 8.95 1.34 -2.81
C ASN A 34 7.45 1.66 -2.75
N VAL A 35 6.91 2.15 -3.84
CA VAL A 35 5.47 2.30 -4.01
C VAL A 35 4.85 0.91 -4.14
N THR A 36 3.77 0.68 -3.44
CA THR A 36 3.02 -0.57 -3.53
C THR A 36 1.58 -0.28 -3.90
N LEU A 37 1.00 -1.12 -4.71
CA LEU A 37 -0.37 -1.00 -5.17
C LEU A 37 -1.11 -2.34 -5.15
N ARG A 38 -2.42 -2.25 -5.08
CA ARG A 38 -3.34 -3.38 -5.20
C ARG A 38 -4.28 -3.17 -6.37
N VAL A 39 -4.51 -4.22 -7.14
CA VAL A 39 -5.49 -4.21 -8.23
C VAL A 39 -6.91 -4.18 -7.65
N ASN A 40 -7.76 -3.38 -8.24
CA ASN A 40 -9.19 -3.40 -7.98
C ASN A 40 -9.85 -4.44 -8.90
N THR A 41 -10.01 -5.64 -8.41
CA THR A 41 -10.52 -6.79 -9.19
C THR A 41 -11.97 -6.66 -9.63
N ILE A 42 -12.70 -5.63 -9.15
CA ILE A 42 -14.05 -5.31 -9.61
C ILE A 42 -14.01 -4.48 -10.92
N ARG A 43 -12.96 -3.66 -11.09
CA ARG A 43 -12.85 -2.73 -12.23
C ARG A 43 -11.79 -3.13 -13.24
N SER A 44 -10.92 -4.09 -12.91
CA SER A 44 -9.80 -4.51 -13.73
C SER A 44 -9.33 -5.90 -13.34
N ASN A 45 -8.28 -6.37 -13.97
CA ASN A 45 -7.60 -7.63 -13.67
C ASN A 45 -6.08 -7.47 -13.74
N ASN A 46 -5.36 -8.45 -13.20
CA ASN A 46 -3.90 -8.42 -13.12
C ASN A 46 -3.23 -8.32 -14.49
N THR A 47 -3.80 -8.94 -15.51
CA THR A 47 -3.24 -8.92 -16.87
C THR A 47 -3.30 -7.50 -17.46
N GLU A 48 -4.44 -6.84 -17.35
CA GLU A 48 -4.61 -5.46 -17.81
C GLU A 48 -3.63 -4.51 -17.11
N ILE A 49 -3.50 -4.63 -15.78
CA ILE A 49 -2.60 -3.76 -15.01
C ILE A 49 -1.14 -4.01 -15.38
N LYS A 50 -0.71 -5.26 -15.51
CA LYS A 50 0.65 -5.60 -15.95
C LYS A 50 0.96 -5.01 -17.31
N THR A 51 0.09 -5.24 -18.29
CA THR A 51 0.27 -4.70 -19.66
C THR A 51 0.36 -3.18 -19.65
N THR A 52 -0.46 -2.50 -18.84
CA THR A 52 -0.42 -1.05 -18.75
C THR A 52 0.89 -0.55 -18.11
N LEU A 53 1.33 -1.17 -17.02
CA LEU A 53 2.60 -0.81 -16.37
C LEU A 53 3.80 -1.03 -17.32
N GLU A 54 3.80 -2.13 -18.06
CA GLU A 54 4.83 -2.42 -19.08
C GLU A 54 4.82 -1.39 -20.22
N ALA A 55 3.65 -1.00 -20.73
CA ALA A 55 3.51 0.01 -21.76
C ALA A 55 4.03 1.40 -21.32
N GLU A 56 3.87 1.72 -20.04
CA GLU A 56 4.38 2.95 -19.42
C GLU A 56 5.86 2.82 -18.96
N ASN A 57 6.55 1.73 -19.27
CA ASN A 57 7.93 1.42 -18.85
C ASN A 57 8.11 1.44 -17.32
N ILE A 58 7.11 1.05 -16.58
CA ILE A 58 7.12 0.97 -15.11
C ILE A 58 7.52 -0.43 -14.70
N SER A 59 8.68 -0.54 -14.03
CA SER A 59 9.17 -1.80 -13.48
C SER A 59 8.44 -2.18 -12.20
N PHE A 60 8.01 -3.43 -12.11
CA PHE A 60 7.28 -3.94 -10.96
C PHE A 60 7.66 -5.37 -10.59
N LYS A 61 7.42 -5.74 -9.33
CA LYS A 61 7.47 -7.11 -8.83
C LYS A 61 6.12 -7.54 -8.30
N THR A 62 5.80 -8.81 -8.50
CA THR A 62 4.63 -9.45 -7.91
C THR A 62 4.91 -9.86 -6.46
N VAL A 63 3.86 -10.01 -5.67
CA VAL A 63 3.93 -10.42 -4.26
C VAL A 63 3.49 -11.88 -4.14
N ASN A 64 4.35 -12.75 -3.62
CA ASN A 64 4.11 -14.20 -3.61
C ASN A 64 2.86 -14.65 -2.83
N TRP A 65 2.45 -13.90 -1.81
CA TRP A 65 1.32 -14.23 -0.95
C TRP A 65 0.03 -13.52 -1.36
N TYR A 66 0.08 -12.59 -2.34
CA TYR A 66 -1.10 -11.89 -2.85
C TYR A 66 -0.90 -11.46 -4.29
N GLU A 67 -1.56 -12.18 -5.21
CA GLU A 67 -1.40 -12.00 -6.66
C GLU A 67 -1.86 -10.63 -7.19
N ASP A 68 -2.80 -9.96 -6.47
CA ASP A 68 -3.31 -8.64 -6.83
C ASP A 68 -2.41 -7.49 -6.33
N ALA A 69 -1.30 -7.80 -5.65
CA ALA A 69 -0.38 -6.81 -5.14
C ALA A 69 0.88 -6.69 -6.00
N PHE A 70 1.31 -5.44 -6.24
CA PHE A 70 2.52 -5.12 -6.98
C PHE A 70 3.41 -4.16 -6.21
N ILE A 71 4.72 -4.34 -6.35
CA ILE A 71 5.76 -3.45 -5.82
C ILE A 71 6.37 -2.72 -7.02
N ILE A 72 6.26 -1.41 -7.05
CA ILE A 72 6.84 -0.56 -8.10
C ILE A 72 8.28 -0.24 -7.73
N GLU A 73 9.22 -0.44 -8.66
CA GLU A 73 10.65 -0.34 -8.35
C GLU A 73 11.29 0.97 -8.80
N ASN A 74 10.86 1.53 -9.92
CA ASN A 74 11.54 2.65 -10.57
C ASN A 74 10.76 3.97 -10.55
N GLU A 75 9.55 3.99 -9.97
CA GLU A 75 8.69 5.17 -10.00
C GLU A 75 8.22 5.60 -8.61
N LYS A 76 7.84 6.87 -8.51
CA LYS A 76 7.28 7.47 -7.29
C LYS A 76 5.76 7.39 -7.30
N GLU A 77 5.19 7.57 -6.11
CA GLU A 77 3.74 7.58 -5.91
C GLU A 77 3.02 8.61 -6.79
N ASP A 78 3.60 9.79 -6.98
CA ASP A 78 3.00 10.85 -7.78
C ASP A 78 2.91 10.46 -9.26
N THR A 79 3.92 9.77 -9.81
CA THR A 79 3.88 9.23 -11.18
C THR A 79 2.72 8.23 -11.33
N ILE A 80 2.56 7.33 -10.37
CA ILE A 80 1.47 6.33 -10.42
C ILE A 80 0.08 6.98 -10.33
N LYS A 81 -0.07 8.07 -9.56
CA LYS A 81 -1.32 8.82 -9.45
C LYS A 81 -1.74 9.51 -10.76
N GLU A 82 -0.79 9.83 -11.63
CA GLU A 82 -1.08 10.42 -12.94
C GLU A 82 -1.60 9.42 -13.97
N LEU A 83 -1.39 8.13 -13.76
CA LEU A 83 -1.86 7.09 -14.67
C LEU A 83 -3.39 7.00 -14.72
N GLU A 84 -3.92 6.74 -15.91
CA GLU A 84 -5.37 6.54 -16.11
C GLU A 84 -5.93 5.38 -15.28
N ILE A 85 -5.18 4.30 -15.09
CA ILE A 85 -5.58 3.17 -14.25
C ILE A 85 -5.82 3.56 -12.80
N TYR A 86 -5.06 4.56 -12.27
CA TYR A 86 -5.30 5.11 -10.94
C TYR A 86 -6.52 6.02 -10.92
N LYS A 87 -6.63 6.97 -11.87
CA LYS A 87 -7.76 7.92 -11.99
C LYS A 87 -9.10 7.20 -12.16
N GLN A 88 -9.10 6.06 -12.86
CA GLN A 88 -10.27 5.20 -13.05
C GLN A 88 -10.57 4.27 -11.87
N GLY A 89 -9.73 4.28 -10.82
CA GLY A 89 -9.90 3.43 -9.65
C GLY A 89 -9.68 1.94 -9.93
N LYS A 90 -8.87 1.60 -10.94
CA LYS A 90 -8.49 0.23 -11.27
C LYS A 90 -7.38 -0.32 -10.37
N ILE A 91 -6.65 0.59 -9.71
CA ILE A 91 -5.62 0.28 -8.72
C ILE A 91 -5.80 1.17 -7.47
N TYR A 92 -5.30 0.67 -6.34
CA TYR A 92 -5.18 1.43 -5.09
C TYR A 92 -3.72 1.45 -4.64
N LEU A 93 -3.21 2.62 -4.29
CA LEU A 93 -1.93 2.74 -3.59
C LEU A 93 -2.15 2.34 -2.13
N GLN A 94 -1.54 1.26 -1.72
CA GLN A 94 -1.74 0.67 -0.40
C GLN A 94 -0.46 -0.04 0.06
N ASN A 95 -0.10 0.11 1.33
CA ASN A 95 1.01 -0.64 1.91
C ASN A 95 0.68 -2.14 1.96
N LEU A 96 1.68 -2.99 1.72
CA LEU A 96 1.50 -4.45 1.75
C LEU A 96 0.94 -4.93 3.09
N SER A 97 1.41 -4.38 4.22
CA SER A 97 0.87 -4.71 5.54
C SER A 97 -0.62 -4.39 5.70
N SER A 98 -1.10 -3.35 5.02
CA SER A 98 -2.53 -2.97 5.04
C SER A 98 -3.40 -3.88 4.17
N MET A 99 -2.80 -4.70 3.33
CA MET A 99 -3.51 -5.71 2.53
C MET A 99 -3.77 -7.01 3.30
N LEU A 100 -3.02 -7.26 4.39
CA LEU A 100 -3.12 -8.50 5.18
C LEU A 100 -4.44 -8.65 5.95
N PRO A 101 -4.96 -7.65 6.69
CA PRO A 101 -6.16 -7.82 7.50
C PRO A 101 -7.36 -8.39 6.74
N PRO A 102 -7.72 -7.87 5.54
CA PRO A 102 -8.83 -8.43 4.78
C PRO A 102 -8.56 -9.84 4.24
N LEU A 103 -7.31 -10.16 3.90
CA LEU A 103 -6.96 -11.51 3.45
C LEU A 103 -7.08 -12.53 4.58
N VAL A 104 -6.69 -12.13 5.80
CA VAL A 104 -6.82 -12.98 7.00
C VAL A 104 -8.29 -13.12 7.40
N LEU A 105 -9.06 -12.02 7.34
CA LEU A 105 -10.48 -12.02 7.64
C LEU A 105 -11.27 -12.90 6.67
N ASN A 106 -10.85 -12.92 5.39
CA ASN A 106 -11.46 -13.71 4.31
C ASN A 106 -12.99 -13.63 4.30
N PRO A 107 -13.58 -12.42 4.17
CA PRO A 107 -15.02 -12.23 4.25
C PRO A 107 -15.77 -13.00 3.19
N GLN A 108 -16.86 -13.65 3.57
CA GLN A 108 -17.70 -14.42 2.66
C GLN A 108 -18.86 -13.57 2.13
N PRO A 109 -19.39 -13.89 0.94
CA PRO A 109 -20.58 -13.23 0.42
C PRO A 109 -21.72 -13.23 1.44
N GLN A 110 -22.41 -12.09 1.58
CA GLN A 110 -23.53 -11.86 2.52
C GLN A 110 -23.12 -11.71 4.02
N GLU A 111 -21.86 -11.75 4.36
CA GLU A 111 -21.42 -11.37 5.70
C GLU A 111 -21.47 -9.85 5.90
N ASN A 112 -21.89 -9.43 7.09
CA ASN A 112 -21.81 -8.03 7.51
C ASN A 112 -20.50 -7.80 8.27
N ILE A 113 -19.67 -6.90 7.76
CA ILE A 113 -18.38 -6.57 8.36
C ILE A 113 -18.40 -5.13 8.84
N LEU A 114 -18.01 -4.95 10.11
CA LEU A 114 -17.86 -3.63 10.71
C LEU A 114 -16.37 -3.31 10.87
N ASP A 115 -15.89 -2.29 10.18
CA ASP A 115 -14.58 -1.68 10.44
C ASP A 115 -14.73 -0.58 11.49
N MET A 116 -14.33 -0.87 12.73
CA MET A 116 -14.41 0.09 13.84
C MET A 116 -13.32 1.18 13.79
N ALA A 117 -12.35 1.06 12.90
CA ALA A 117 -11.27 2.01 12.71
C ALA A 117 -11.27 2.64 11.32
N ALA A 118 -12.38 2.58 10.60
CA ALA A 118 -12.53 3.17 9.30
C ALA A 118 -12.32 4.68 9.37
N ALA A 119 -11.15 5.16 8.93
CA ALA A 119 -10.88 6.58 8.82
C ALA A 119 -11.63 7.17 7.62
N PRO A 120 -12.10 8.43 7.73
CA PRO A 120 -12.70 9.10 6.58
C PRO A 120 -11.68 9.16 5.44
N ARG A 121 -11.99 8.53 4.32
CA ARG A 121 -11.12 8.53 3.14
C ARG A 121 -11.14 9.90 2.48
N ARG A 122 -9.98 10.48 2.24
CA ARG A 122 -9.81 11.76 1.55
C ARG A 122 -10.05 11.67 0.04
N GLU A 123 -10.24 10.52 -0.54
CA GLU A 123 -10.28 10.38 -1.99
C GLU A 123 -11.58 9.77 -2.50
N ASN A 124 -12.28 10.53 -3.26
CA ASN A 124 -13.20 10.35 -4.40
C ASN A 124 -13.91 9.00 -4.65
N ASN A 125 -14.07 8.14 -3.69
CA ASN A 125 -15.07 7.09 -3.80
C ASN A 125 -16.42 7.66 -3.37
N ARG A 126 -17.13 8.25 -4.32
CA ARG A 126 -18.47 8.86 -4.15
C ARG A 126 -19.53 7.89 -3.67
N ASP A 127 -19.22 6.62 -3.56
CA ASP A 127 -20.14 5.53 -3.28
C ASP A 127 -19.85 4.72 -2.01
N GLY A 128 -18.86 5.11 -1.20
CA GLY A 128 -18.67 4.56 0.16
C GLY A 128 -18.48 3.04 0.25
N SER A 129 -18.39 2.35 -0.87
CA SER A 129 -18.30 0.89 -0.91
C SER A 129 -16.87 0.42 -0.71
N PHE A 130 -16.62 -0.15 0.45
CA PHE A 130 -15.54 -1.10 0.62
C PHE A 130 -15.96 -2.38 -0.07
N VAL A 131 -15.43 -2.63 -1.24
CA VAL A 131 -15.65 -3.93 -1.84
C VAL A 131 -14.42 -4.78 -1.57
N TRP A 132 -14.58 -5.66 -0.60
CA TRP A 132 -13.74 -6.80 -0.41
C TRP A 132 -14.31 -7.92 -1.27
N LYS A 133 -13.50 -8.43 -2.13
CA LYS A 133 -13.76 -9.70 -2.80
C LYS A 133 -12.65 -10.63 -2.45
#